data_585af949b9a5f3ccc00529805038ee16
#
_entry.id   585af949b9a5f3ccc00529805038ee16
#
_cell.length_a   1.000
_cell.length_b   1.000
_cell.length_c   1.000
_cell.angle_alpha   90.00
_cell.angle_beta   90.00
_cell.angle_gamma   90.00
#
_symmetry.space_group_name_H-M   'P 1'
#
loop_
_entity.id
_entity.type
_entity.pdbx_description
1 polymer ?
#
loop_
_entity_poly.entity_id
_entity_poly.type
_entity_poly.pdbx_seq_one_letter_code
_entity_poly.pdbx_strand_id
1 'polypeptide(L)'
;MYWSWQCMHLGDLKHPNDLHGLSPAQLEDVARQIRERHLQVVSTSGGHLGPGLGVVELTLALYQTMDLDHDRVIWDVGHQAYPHKLITGRFNDFDSLRQQHGVAGYLKRTESDFDHFGAGHASTSISAALGMAMARDNRGESFKCVAVIGDGALTGGMALEAINHAGHLP
;
A
#
# COMPACT_ATOMS: atom_id res chain seq x y z
N MET A 1 -21.46 1.45 32.76
CA MET A 1 -21.05 2.35 31.65
C MET A 1 -20.74 1.47 30.45
N TYR A 2 -21.71 1.37 29.51
CA TYR A 2 -21.49 0.63 28.26
C TYR A 2 -20.61 1.50 27.38
N TRP A 3 -19.38 1.08 27.11
CA TRP A 3 -18.54 1.65 26.06
C TRP A 3 -19.22 1.33 24.74
N SER A 4 -19.81 2.34 24.11
CA SER A 4 -20.28 2.23 22.73
C SER A 4 -19.04 1.98 21.87
N TRP A 5 -18.95 0.77 21.32
CA TRP A 5 -18.00 0.44 20.25
C TRP A 5 -18.40 1.30 19.04
N GLN A 6 -17.83 2.48 18.92
CA GLN A 6 -17.95 3.23 17.69
C GLN A 6 -17.19 2.44 16.63
N CYS A 7 -17.94 1.72 15.79
CA CYS A 7 -17.38 1.14 14.56
C CYS A 7 -16.76 2.28 13.76
N MET A 8 -15.47 2.22 13.55
CA MET A 8 -14.80 3.17 12.67
C MET A 8 -15.21 2.84 11.24
N HIS A 9 -15.76 3.81 10.51
CA HIS A 9 -16.08 3.61 9.11
C HIS A 9 -14.85 3.87 8.26
N LEU A 10 -14.53 2.95 7.34
CA LEU A 10 -13.33 3.06 6.47
C LEU A 10 -13.27 4.40 5.70
N GLY A 11 -14.43 4.94 5.30
CA GLY A 11 -14.54 6.24 4.65
C GLY A 11 -14.21 7.45 5.54
N ASP A 12 -14.12 7.25 6.85
CA ASP A 12 -13.75 8.30 7.80
C ASP A 12 -12.23 8.41 7.96
N LEU A 13 -11.47 7.37 7.56
CA LEU A 13 -10.02 7.43 7.49
C LEU A 13 -9.61 8.47 6.44
N LYS A 14 -8.93 9.50 6.89
CA LYS A 14 -8.41 10.58 6.01
C LYS A 14 -6.92 10.43 5.76
N HIS A 15 -6.25 9.79 6.68
CA HIS A 15 -4.81 9.62 6.67
C HIS A 15 -4.44 8.18 7.08
N PRO A 16 -3.43 7.55 6.48
CA PRO A 16 -3.03 6.20 6.88
C PRO A 16 -2.58 6.11 8.34
N ASN A 17 -2.05 7.19 8.93
CA ASN A 17 -1.66 7.24 10.34
C ASN A 17 -2.88 7.19 11.29
N ASP A 18 -4.12 7.36 10.80
CA ASP A 18 -5.35 7.16 11.59
C ASP A 18 -5.50 5.70 12.06
N LEU A 19 -4.74 4.77 11.45
CA LEU A 19 -4.64 3.38 11.91
C LEU A 19 -3.82 3.21 13.21
N HIS A 20 -2.99 4.21 13.55
CA HIS A 20 -2.19 4.16 14.77
C HIS A 20 -3.12 4.16 16.00
N GLY A 21 -2.88 3.25 16.91
CA GLY A 21 -3.66 3.13 18.13
C GLY A 21 -5.00 2.41 18.02
N LEU A 22 -5.37 1.92 16.82
CA LEU A 22 -6.55 1.05 16.69
C LEU A 22 -6.31 -0.28 17.39
N SER A 23 -7.33 -0.75 18.10
CA SER A 23 -7.32 -2.08 18.72
C SER A 23 -7.39 -3.19 17.65
N PRO A 24 -6.99 -4.43 17.97
CA PRO A 24 -7.12 -5.56 17.04
C PRO A 24 -8.55 -5.72 16.50
N ALA A 25 -9.56 -5.57 17.33
CA ALA A 25 -10.96 -5.69 16.90
C ALA A 25 -11.37 -4.59 15.90
N GLN A 26 -10.87 -3.37 16.07
CA GLN A 26 -11.10 -2.28 15.11
C GLN A 26 -10.37 -2.53 13.79
N LEU A 27 -9.15 -3.06 13.84
CA LEU A 27 -8.40 -3.44 12.63
C LEU A 27 -9.09 -4.58 11.86
N GLU A 28 -9.65 -5.57 12.57
CA GLU A 28 -10.45 -6.63 11.95
C GLU A 28 -11.69 -6.07 11.25
N ASP A 29 -12.38 -5.11 11.86
CA ASP A 29 -13.52 -4.45 11.25
C ASP A 29 -13.11 -3.63 10.01
N VAL A 30 -12.03 -2.88 10.08
CA VAL A 30 -11.45 -2.15 8.92
C VAL A 30 -11.08 -3.15 7.82
N ALA A 31 -10.44 -4.26 8.14
CA ALA A 31 -10.09 -5.31 7.17
C ALA A 31 -11.33 -5.87 6.46
N ARG A 32 -12.41 -6.12 7.21
CA ARG A 32 -13.69 -6.57 6.66
C ARG A 32 -14.27 -5.52 5.70
N GLN A 33 -14.29 -4.25 6.09
CA GLN A 33 -14.80 -3.15 5.25
C GLN A 33 -13.97 -2.97 3.97
N ILE A 34 -12.64 -3.09 4.04
CA ILE A 34 -11.76 -3.08 2.86
C ILE A 34 -12.14 -4.19 1.90
N ARG A 35 -12.35 -5.42 2.38
CA ARG A 35 -12.73 -6.57 1.55
C ARG A 35 -14.09 -6.36 0.89
N GLU A 36 -15.07 -5.92 1.65
CA GLU A 36 -16.42 -5.65 1.14
C GLU A 36 -16.39 -4.60 0.03
N ARG A 37 -15.70 -3.47 0.27
CA ARG A 37 -15.55 -2.40 -0.72
C ARG A 37 -14.79 -2.84 -1.96
N HIS A 38 -13.71 -3.58 -1.78
CA HIS A 38 -12.90 -4.13 -2.87
C HIS A 38 -13.73 -5.09 -3.74
N LEU A 39 -14.44 -6.05 -3.13
CA LEU A 39 -15.32 -6.98 -3.83
C LEU A 39 -16.43 -6.24 -4.60
N GLN A 40 -17.09 -5.29 -3.94
CA GLN A 40 -18.15 -4.50 -4.54
C GLN A 40 -17.69 -3.79 -5.83
N VAL A 41 -16.56 -3.09 -5.76
CA VAL A 41 -16.08 -2.29 -6.91
C VAL A 41 -15.51 -3.17 -8.01
N VAL A 42 -14.66 -4.14 -7.68
CA VAL A 42 -14.01 -5.00 -8.69
C VAL A 42 -15.02 -5.89 -9.41
N SER A 43 -16.11 -6.31 -8.75
CA SER A 43 -17.18 -7.06 -9.41
C SER A 43 -17.87 -6.29 -10.54
N THR A 44 -17.83 -4.96 -10.49
CA THR A 44 -18.47 -4.08 -11.47
C THR A 44 -17.45 -3.51 -12.47
N SER A 45 -16.35 -2.98 -11.99
CA SER A 45 -15.34 -2.28 -12.81
C SER A 45 -14.27 -3.20 -13.38
N GLY A 46 -14.20 -4.43 -12.90
CA GLY A 46 -13.05 -5.32 -13.14
C GLY A 46 -11.81 -4.87 -12.36
N GLY A 47 -10.75 -5.65 -12.43
CA GLY A 47 -9.49 -5.34 -11.74
C GLY A 47 -8.87 -6.57 -11.07
N HIS A 48 -7.87 -6.32 -10.21
CA HIS A 48 -7.12 -7.37 -9.53
C HIS A 48 -7.80 -7.72 -8.20
N LEU A 49 -8.46 -8.86 -8.12
CA LEU A 49 -9.21 -9.28 -6.93
C LEU A 49 -8.32 -10.00 -5.91
N GLY A 50 -7.84 -11.18 -6.27
CA GLY A 50 -7.08 -12.05 -5.36
C GLY A 50 -5.86 -11.39 -4.72
N PRO A 51 -4.98 -10.74 -5.50
CA PRO A 51 -3.79 -10.09 -4.95
C PRO A 51 -4.10 -9.03 -3.90
N GLY A 52 -5.13 -8.20 -4.12
CA GLY A 52 -5.53 -7.18 -3.15
C GLY A 52 -6.13 -7.78 -1.88
N LEU A 53 -6.98 -8.80 -2.00
CA LEU A 53 -7.55 -9.50 -0.83
C LEU A 53 -6.48 -10.18 0.03
N GLY A 54 -5.41 -10.69 -0.60
CA GLY A 54 -4.33 -11.40 0.08
C GLY A 54 -3.41 -10.51 0.91
N VAL A 55 -3.45 -9.19 0.73
CA VAL A 55 -2.55 -8.25 1.43
C VAL A 55 -3.28 -7.26 2.34
N VAL A 56 -4.55 -7.49 2.65
CA VAL A 56 -5.33 -6.58 3.50
C VAL A 56 -4.68 -6.44 4.87
N GLU A 57 -4.45 -7.54 5.58
CA GLU A 57 -3.83 -7.53 6.91
C GLU A 57 -2.38 -7.04 6.87
N LEU A 58 -1.63 -7.43 5.83
CA LEU A 58 -0.27 -6.93 5.63
C LEU A 58 -0.27 -5.40 5.50
N THR A 59 -1.19 -4.83 4.72
CA THR A 59 -1.31 -3.38 4.55
C THR A 59 -1.63 -2.69 5.87
N LEU A 60 -2.60 -3.22 6.61
CA LEU A 60 -2.99 -2.67 7.92
C LEU A 60 -1.83 -2.75 8.93
N ALA A 61 -1.14 -3.88 9.01
CA ALA A 61 -0.02 -4.08 9.93
C ALA A 61 1.16 -3.15 9.61
N LEU A 62 1.49 -2.98 8.33
CA LEU A 62 2.52 -2.03 7.90
C LEU A 62 2.15 -0.62 8.33
N TYR A 63 0.93 -0.17 8.03
CA TYR A 63 0.53 1.21 8.25
C TYR A 63 0.18 1.51 9.71
N GLN A 64 -0.06 0.50 10.51
CA GLN A 64 -0.14 0.66 11.97
C GLN A 64 1.24 0.90 12.62
N THR A 65 2.32 0.50 11.96
CA THR A 65 3.68 0.53 12.51
C THR A 65 4.62 1.53 11.80
N MET A 66 4.18 2.08 10.67
CA MET A 66 4.96 3.02 9.86
C MET A 66 4.30 4.39 9.87
N ASP A 67 5.12 5.43 9.78
CA ASP A 67 4.66 6.81 9.57
C ASP A 67 4.81 7.16 8.08
N LEU A 68 3.71 7.10 7.34
CA LEU A 68 3.74 7.30 5.89
C LEU A 68 4.01 8.75 5.45
N ASP A 69 4.02 9.72 6.36
CA ASP A 69 4.53 11.06 6.07
C ASP A 69 6.05 11.05 5.89
N HIS A 70 6.73 10.15 6.59
CA HIS A 70 8.19 10.02 6.57
C HIS A 70 8.64 8.75 5.88
N ASP A 71 8.07 7.61 6.20
CA ASP A 71 8.45 6.30 5.68
C ASP A 71 7.98 6.09 4.22
N ARG A 72 8.61 5.16 3.51
CA ARG A 72 8.31 4.86 2.10
C ARG A 72 7.91 3.39 1.94
N VAL A 73 6.73 3.15 1.38
CA VAL A 73 6.28 1.81 0.99
C VAL A 73 6.19 1.76 -0.53
N ILE A 74 6.88 0.80 -1.12
CA ILE A 74 6.94 0.58 -2.56
C ILE A 74 6.28 -0.77 -2.87
N TRP A 75 5.20 -0.73 -3.62
CA TRP A 75 4.45 -1.91 -4.04
C TRP A 75 4.95 -2.39 -5.39
N ASP A 76 5.48 -3.61 -5.46
CA ASP A 76 5.91 -4.20 -6.73
C ASP A 76 4.70 -4.47 -7.63
N VAL A 77 4.80 -4.12 -8.90
CA VAL A 77 3.67 -4.08 -9.85
C VAL A 77 2.54 -3.12 -9.41
N GLY A 78 2.13 -3.16 -8.15
CA GLY A 78 1.06 -2.34 -7.59
C GLY A 78 -0.36 -2.88 -7.86
N HIS A 79 -0.48 -4.08 -8.44
CA HIS A 79 -1.77 -4.74 -8.70
C HIS A 79 -2.48 -5.20 -7.41
N GLN A 80 -1.75 -5.38 -6.32
CA GLN A 80 -2.24 -5.74 -4.99
C GLN A 80 -2.58 -4.51 -4.12
N ALA A 81 -2.31 -3.27 -4.58
CA ALA A 81 -2.35 -2.07 -3.77
C ALA A 81 -3.75 -1.43 -3.62
N TYR A 82 -4.84 -2.15 -3.86
CA TYR A 82 -6.19 -1.61 -3.65
C TYR A 82 -6.51 -1.32 -2.17
N PRO A 83 -6.11 -2.18 -1.19
CA PRO A 83 -6.22 -1.82 0.23
C PRO A 83 -5.48 -0.52 0.57
N HIS A 84 -4.26 -0.33 0.05
CA HIS A 84 -3.51 0.92 0.19
C HIS A 84 -4.31 2.13 -0.32
N LYS A 85 -4.91 2.04 -1.51
CA LYS A 85 -5.72 3.13 -2.06
C LYS A 85 -6.91 3.48 -1.18
N LEU A 86 -7.60 2.46 -0.66
CA LEU A 86 -8.77 2.65 0.21
C LEU A 86 -8.40 3.34 1.52
N ILE A 87 -7.24 3.04 2.10
CA ILE A 87 -6.75 3.62 3.35
C ILE A 87 -6.17 5.03 3.14
N THR A 88 -5.63 5.31 1.95
CA THR A 88 -4.97 6.59 1.64
C THR A 88 -5.91 7.60 0.96
N GLY A 89 -7.18 7.63 1.39
CA GLY A 89 -8.14 8.69 1.07
C GLY A 89 -8.95 8.50 -0.21
N ARG A 90 -8.79 7.39 -0.95
CA ARG A 90 -9.50 7.13 -2.22
C ARG A 90 -10.78 6.29 -2.06
N PHE A 91 -11.27 6.13 -0.84
CA PHE A 91 -12.47 5.33 -0.56
C PHE A 91 -13.70 5.82 -1.33
N ASN A 92 -13.95 7.13 -1.32
CA ASN A 92 -15.12 7.73 -1.96
C ASN A 92 -15.03 7.69 -3.50
N ASP A 93 -13.83 7.79 -4.05
CA ASP A 93 -13.60 7.80 -5.50
C ASP A 93 -13.40 6.39 -6.08
N PHE A 94 -13.41 5.36 -5.23
CA PHE A 94 -13.01 4.01 -5.62
C PHE A 94 -13.97 3.36 -6.62
N ASP A 95 -15.22 3.82 -6.75
CA ASP A 95 -16.15 3.39 -7.81
C ASP A 95 -15.67 3.74 -9.22
N SER A 96 -14.78 4.74 -9.34
CA SER A 96 -14.15 5.14 -10.60
C SER A 96 -12.90 4.33 -10.95
N LEU A 97 -12.62 3.24 -10.21
CA LEU A 97 -11.44 2.40 -10.43
C LEU A 97 -11.32 1.96 -11.89
N ARG A 98 -10.14 2.22 -12.50
CA ARG A 98 -9.80 1.89 -13.89
C ARG A 98 -10.65 2.62 -14.95
N GLN A 99 -11.45 3.60 -14.58
CA GLN A 99 -12.16 4.44 -15.54
C GLN A 99 -11.31 5.63 -15.97
N GLN A 100 -11.66 6.22 -17.09
CA GLN A 100 -11.02 7.43 -17.59
C GLN A 100 -11.19 8.56 -16.57
N HIS A 101 -10.10 9.20 -16.18
CA HIS A 101 -10.04 10.25 -15.13
C HIS A 101 -10.41 9.78 -13.72
N GLY A 102 -10.57 8.49 -13.51
CA GLY A 102 -10.83 7.88 -12.20
C GLY A 102 -9.57 7.36 -11.53
N VAL A 103 -9.79 6.57 -10.46
CA VAL A 103 -8.72 5.91 -9.69
C VAL A 103 -7.97 4.92 -10.58
N ALA A 104 -6.65 5.07 -10.67
CA ALA A 104 -5.80 4.23 -11.49
C ALA A 104 -5.74 2.78 -10.96
N GLY A 105 -5.63 1.81 -11.86
CA GLY A 105 -5.52 0.38 -11.53
C GLY A 105 -4.17 -0.01 -10.90
N TYR A 106 -3.18 0.88 -10.96
CA TYR A 106 -1.85 0.76 -10.35
C TYR A 106 -1.54 2.03 -9.56
N LEU A 107 -0.44 2.03 -8.81
CA LEU A 107 0.00 3.23 -8.10
C LEU A 107 0.49 4.30 -9.06
N LYS A 108 0.14 5.54 -8.75
CA LYS A 108 0.44 6.69 -9.59
C LYS A 108 0.75 7.91 -8.72
N ARG A 109 1.98 8.38 -8.74
CA ARG A 109 2.48 9.50 -7.91
C ARG A 109 1.68 10.79 -8.05
N THR A 110 0.98 10.99 -9.16
CA THR A 110 0.12 12.15 -9.36
C THR A 110 -1.29 11.98 -8.79
N GLU A 111 -1.60 10.81 -8.23
CA GLU A 111 -2.90 10.48 -7.63
C GLU A 111 -2.90 10.67 -6.11
N SER A 112 -1.78 10.41 -5.46
CA SER A 112 -1.64 10.52 -4.00
C SER A 112 -0.18 10.70 -3.60
N ASP A 113 0.06 11.51 -2.58
CA ASP A 113 1.39 11.70 -1.98
C ASP A 113 1.91 10.41 -1.34
N PHE A 114 1.01 9.49 -0.97
CA PHE A 114 1.36 8.16 -0.45
C PHE A 114 1.72 7.14 -1.54
N ASP A 115 1.52 7.46 -2.80
CA ASP A 115 2.00 6.63 -3.92
C ASP A 115 3.47 6.96 -4.20
N HIS A 116 4.37 6.51 -3.32
CA HIS A 116 5.79 6.88 -3.33
C HIS A 116 6.52 6.49 -4.62
N PHE A 117 6.02 5.49 -5.33
CA PHE A 117 6.60 5.01 -6.59
C PHE A 117 5.51 4.65 -7.60
N GLY A 118 5.66 5.09 -8.84
CA GLY A 118 4.78 4.67 -9.94
C GLY A 118 5.01 3.19 -10.27
N ALA A 119 3.93 2.43 -10.35
CA ALA A 119 4.01 0.98 -10.50
C ALA A 119 3.37 0.49 -11.81
N GLY A 120 3.50 -0.79 -12.11
CA GLY A 120 2.97 -1.46 -13.31
C GLY A 120 3.91 -2.55 -13.85
N HIS A 121 5.20 -2.45 -13.61
CA HIS A 121 6.21 -3.44 -14.00
C HIS A 121 6.70 -4.24 -12.80
N ALA A 122 6.84 -5.56 -12.98
CA ALA A 122 7.31 -6.47 -11.94
C ALA A 122 8.81 -6.31 -11.68
N SER A 123 9.23 -6.70 -10.48
CA SER A 123 10.63 -6.80 -10.03
C SER A 123 11.36 -5.46 -9.87
N THR A 124 10.64 -4.34 -9.81
CA THR A 124 11.22 -2.99 -9.74
C THR A 124 11.30 -2.42 -8.33
N SER A 125 10.51 -2.93 -7.40
CA SER A 125 10.31 -2.34 -6.08
C SER A 125 11.57 -2.34 -5.21
N ILE A 126 12.37 -3.40 -5.27
CA ILE A 126 13.59 -3.54 -4.44
C ILE A 126 14.63 -2.49 -4.88
N SER A 127 14.87 -2.33 -6.17
CA SER A 127 15.76 -1.28 -6.68
C SER A 127 15.28 0.12 -6.31
N ALA A 128 13.97 0.37 -6.40
CA ALA A 128 13.40 1.66 -6.05
C ALA A 128 13.55 1.94 -4.55
N ALA A 129 13.23 0.97 -3.69
CA ALA A 129 13.40 1.09 -2.24
C ALA A 129 14.86 1.29 -1.85
N LEU A 130 15.78 0.55 -2.48
CA LEU A 130 17.21 0.69 -2.25
C LEU A 130 17.71 2.09 -2.62
N GLY A 131 17.32 2.60 -3.80
CA GLY A 131 17.67 3.95 -4.22
C GLY A 131 17.16 5.04 -3.25
N MET A 132 15.94 4.88 -2.73
CA MET A 132 15.39 5.79 -1.71
C MET A 132 16.16 5.69 -0.39
N ALA A 133 16.52 4.48 0.04
CA ALA A 133 17.32 4.26 1.25
C ALA A 133 18.72 4.88 1.13
N MET A 134 19.39 4.69 0.00
CA MET A 134 20.69 5.31 -0.27
C MET A 134 20.61 6.84 -0.28
N ALA A 135 19.55 7.40 -0.89
CA ALA A 135 19.33 8.84 -0.89
C ALA A 135 19.09 9.38 0.51
N ARG A 136 18.32 8.64 1.33
CA ARG A 136 18.11 8.92 2.76
C ARG A 136 19.43 8.99 3.51
N ASP A 137 20.26 7.97 3.38
CA ASP A 137 21.53 7.87 4.10
C ASP A 137 22.49 8.98 3.70
N ASN A 138 22.56 9.31 2.40
CA ASN A 138 23.37 10.42 1.87
C ASN A 138 22.90 11.80 2.40
N ARG A 139 21.63 11.91 2.81
CA ARG A 139 21.07 13.15 3.41
C ARG A 139 21.12 13.16 4.93
N GLY A 140 21.55 12.07 5.57
CA GLY A 140 21.49 11.93 7.03
C GLY A 140 20.07 11.84 7.59
N GLU A 141 19.09 11.43 6.76
CA GLU A 141 17.71 11.21 7.16
C GLU A 141 17.52 9.79 7.72
N SER A 142 16.37 9.49 8.35
CA SER A 142 16.18 8.24 9.09
C SER A 142 14.87 7.51 8.79
N PHE A 143 14.18 7.81 7.69
CA PHE A 143 12.93 7.13 7.33
C PHE A 143 13.17 5.68 6.86
N LYS A 144 12.16 4.84 7.02
CA LYS A 144 12.20 3.45 6.55
C LYS A 144 11.82 3.37 5.07
N CYS A 145 12.41 2.41 4.35
CA CYS A 145 12.00 2.04 2.99
C CYS A 145 11.62 0.56 2.98
N VAL A 146 10.38 0.27 2.59
CA VAL A 146 9.86 -1.11 2.53
C VAL A 146 9.41 -1.40 1.10
N ALA A 147 9.90 -2.49 0.52
CA ALA A 147 9.40 -3.05 -0.73
C ALA A 147 8.44 -4.21 -0.44
N VAL A 148 7.21 -4.11 -0.94
CA VAL A 148 6.24 -5.21 -0.90
C VAL A 148 6.23 -5.86 -2.27
N ILE A 149 6.77 -7.06 -2.35
CA ILE A 149 6.96 -7.81 -3.59
C ILE A 149 6.32 -9.20 -3.49
N GLY A 150 5.62 -9.61 -4.55
CA GLY A 150 5.10 -10.97 -4.65
C GLY A 150 6.20 -11.98 -5.02
N ASP A 151 5.99 -13.23 -4.65
CA ASP A 151 6.91 -14.35 -4.92
C ASP A 151 7.25 -14.49 -6.42
N GLY A 152 6.24 -14.36 -7.28
CA GLY A 152 6.44 -14.39 -8.73
C GLY A 152 7.34 -13.25 -9.24
N ALA A 153 7.12 -12.02 -8.76
CA ALA A 153 7.94 -10.87 -9.13
C ALA A 153 9.38 -10.97 -8.58
N LEU A 154 9.55 -11.65 -7.43
CA LEU A 154 10.87 -11.89 -6.84
C LEU A 154 11.77 -12.79 -7.69
N THR A 155 11.20 -13.62 -8.57
CA THR A 155 11.98 -14.47 -9.50
C THR A 155 12.60 -13.70 -10.67
N GLY A 156 12.24 -12.45 -10.88
CA GLY A 156 12.74 -11.64 -11.98
C GLY A 156 14.19 -11.20 -11.79
N GLY A 157 14.95 -11.10 -12.89
CA GLY A 157 16.37 -10.75 -12.86
C GLY A 157 16.65 -9.41 -12.19
N MET A 158 15.83 -8.39 -12.42
CA MET A 158 15.98 -7.08 -11.77
C MET A 158 15.87 -7.16 -10.24
N ALA A 159 14.96 -7.99 -9.71
CA ALA A 159 14.84 -8.20 -8.27
C ALA A 159 16.09 -8.86 -7.69
N LEU A 160 16.61 -9.89 -8.38
CA LEU A 160 17.84 -10.59 -7.97
C LEU A 160 19.08 -9.68 -8.03
N GLU A 161 19.19 -8.87 -9.07
CA GLU A 161 20.27 -7.86 -9.19
C GLU A 161 20.17 -6.82 -8.06
N ALA A 162 18.97 -6.36 -7.74
CA ALA A 162 18.75 -5.40 -6.66
C ALA A 162 19.13 -5.97 -5.28
N ILE A 163 18.77 -7.24 -5.02
CA ILE A 163 19.15 -7.94 -3.78
C ILE A 163 20.68 -8.09 -3.71
N ASN A 164 21.32 -8.50 -4.81
CA ASN A 164 22.76 -8.62 -4.86
C ASN A 164 23.45 -7.27 -4.62
N HIS A 165 22.94 -6.21 -5.23
CA HIS A 165 23.45 -4.84 -4.99
C HIS A 165 23.27 -4.42 -3.53
N ALA A 166 22.09 -4.64 -2.94
CA ALA A 166 21.82 -4.32 -1.54
C ALA A 166 22.77 -5.06 -0.58
N GLY A 167 23.06 -6.34 -0.87
CA GLY A 167 23.98 -7.15 -0.06
C GLY A 167 25.46 -6.72 -0.15
N HIS A 168 25.83 -5.89 -1.13
CA HIS A 168 27.18 -5.34 -1.28
C HIS A 168 27.35 -4.01 -0.52
N LEU A 169 26.25 -3.33 -0.22
CA LEU A 169 26.30 -2.06 0.50
C LEU A 169 26.48 -2.27 2.01
N PRO A 170 27.14 -1.31 2.70
CA PRO A 170 27.36 -1.38 4.15
C PRO A 170 26.07 -1.28 4.94
#